data_110ce8ef0e48635b8e1a85805eaed4ec
#
_entry.id   110ce8ef0e48635b8e1a85805eaed4ec
#
_cell.length_a   1.000
_cell.length_b   1.000
_cell.length_c   1.000
_cell.angle_alpha   90.00
_cell.angle_beta   90.00
_cell.angle_gamma   90.00
#
_symmetry.space_group_name_H-M   'P 1'
#
loop_
_entity.id
_entity.type
_entity.pdbx_description
1 polymer ?
#
loop_
_entity_poly.entity_id
_entity_poly.type
_entity_poly.pdbx_seq_one_letter_code
_entity_poly.pdbx_strand_id
1 'polypeptide(L)'
;MNTSRFIAACTLLASLSTGLLFPPSAHAQSNGISKVRISTSMGDIEAELYADKAPRTVANFLQYVNDKHYDGTVFHRVISSFMVQGGGYDAKYQQKPTRAPIEHEGRKALAAGLKNTTGTLAMARTGDPHSASSQFFINVVDNAFLDPTPIPDGDPVAKFEYQGRVYENVARSQLVNAPQLFGYTVFGKVTSGMDVVQKIRSTPTGAGGPFPSDVPKTPVLIQSVTLLK
;
A
#
# COMPACT_ATOMS: atom_id res chain seq x y z
N MET A 1 35.13 -48.11 66.28
CA MET A 1 34.82 -49.27 65.47
C MET A 1 33.31 -49.41 65.49
N ASN A 2 32.60 -48.98 64.54
CA ASN A 2 31.33 -49.43 64.05
C ASN A 2 30.78 -48.41 63.08
N THR A 3 30.84 -48.80 61.90
CA THR A 3 30.28 -48.04 60.73
C THR A 3 28.81 -48.35 60.60
N SER A 4 27.95 -47.35 60.72
CA SER A 4 26.51 -47.45 60.34
C SER A 4 26.26 -46.69 59.06
N ARG A 5 25.87 -47.40 58.05
CA ARG A 5 25.42 -46.89 56.74
C ARG A 5 23.96 -46.36 56.84
N PHE A 6 23.74 -45.13 56.50
CA PHE A 6 22.39 -44.59 56.24
C PHE A 6 22.20 -44.51 54.75
N ILE A 7 21.21 -45.27 54.29
CA ILE A 7 20.70 -45.23 52.88
C ILE A 7 19.59 -44.18 52.86
N ALA A 8 19.83 -43.08 52.14
CA ALA A 8 18.80 -42.09 51.86
C ALA A 8 18.11 -42.45 50.53
N ALA A 9 16.83 -42.77 50.63
CA ALA A 9 15.99 -42.97 49.45
C ALA A 9 15.55 -41.61 48.86
N CYS A 10 16.00 -41.27 47.66
CA CYS A 10 15.49 -40.13 46.90
C CYS A 10 14.24 -40.54 46.14
N THR A 11 13.08 -40.07 46.57
CA THR A 11 11.82 -40.15 45.83
C THR A 11 11.80 -39.04 44.74
N LEU A 12 11.91 -39.44 43.48
CA LEU A 12 11.68 -38.54 42.34
C LEU A 12 10.15 -38.30 42.18
N LEU A 13 9.71 -37.10 42.45
CA LEU A 13 8.41 -36.60 41.97
C LEU A 13 8.55 -36.14 40.52
N ALA A 14 7.97 -36.92 39.61
CA ALA A 14 7.78 -36.52 38.22
C ALA A 14 6.56 -35.60 38.12
N SER A 15 6.80 -34.29 37.98
CA SER A 15 5.74 -33.33 37.64
C SER A 15 5.42 -33.39 36.13
N LEU A 16 4.26 -34.00 35.81
CA LEU A 16 3.68 -33.90 34.47
C LEU A 16 3.19 -32.46 34.23
N SER A 17 3.94 -31.67 33.48
CA SER A 17 3.47 -30.41 32.92
C SER A 17 2.71 -30.71 31.65
N THR A 18 1.37 -30.72 31.72
CA THR A 18 0.48 -30.70 30.57
C THR A 18 0.59 -29.34 29.88
N GLY A 19 1.47 -29.25 28.87
CA GLY A 19 1.54 -28.11 27.97
C GLY A 19 0.26 -28.06 27.11
N LEU A 20 -0.58 -27.06 27.34
CA LEU A 20 -1.67 -26.70 26.43
C LEU A 20 -1.05 -26.22 25.11
N LEU A 21 -1.00 -27.09 24.13
CA LEU A 21 -0.72 -26.75 22.74
C LEU A 21 -1.91 -25.94 22.21
N PHE A 22 -1.80 -24.61 22.19
CA PHE A 22 -2.70 -23.77 21.39
C PHE A 22 -2.39 -24.05 19.92
N PRO A 23 -3.38 -24.48 19.12
CA PRO A 23 -3.16 -24.61 17.69
C PRO A 23 -2.85 -23.21 17.13
N PRO A 24 -1.89 -23.08 16.19
CA PRO A 24 -1.67 -21.82 15.51
C PRO A 24 -2.98 -21.47 14.79
N SER A 25 -3.49 -20.26 15.04
CA SER A 25 -4.66 -19.73 14.33
C SER A 25 -4.38 -19.82 12.85
N ALA A 26 -5.03 -20.75 12.18
CA ALA A 26 -5.00 -20.86 10.72
C ALA A 26 -5.62 -19.57 10.17
N HIS A 27 -4.77 -18.63 9.77
CA HIS A 27 -5.19 -17.54 8.89
C HIS A 27 -5.61 -18.23 7.60
N ALA A 28 -6.93 -18.28 7.38
CA ALA A 28 -7.47 -18.73 6.10
C ALA A 28 -6.73 -17.92 5.01
N GLN A 29 -5.97 -18.61 4.17
CA GLN A 29 -5.43 -18.05 2.93
C GLN A 29 -6.64 -17.70 2.07
N SER A 30 -7.14 -16.47 2.22
CA SER A 30 -8.03 -15.87 1.23
C SER A 30 -7.26 -15.88 -0.11
N ASN A 31 -7.96 -16.08 -1.20
CA ASN A 31 -7.46 -16.19 -2.59
C ASN A 31 -6.67 -14.94 -3.06
N GLY A 32 -5.71 -14.42 -2.30
CA GLY A 32 -4.87 -13.28 -2.64
C GLY A 32 -5.61 -11.94 -2.77
N ILE A 33 -6.95 -11.91 -2.63
CA ILE A 33 -7.79 -10.72 -2.75
C ILE A 33 -8.42 -10.41 -1.40
N SER A 34 -8.20 -9.18 -0.92
CA SER A 34 -8.90 -8.62 0.24
C SER A 34 -9.82 -7.51 -0.23
N LYS A 35 -10.97 -7.33 0.42
CA LYS A 35 -11.91 -6.25 0.12
C LYS A 35 -11.93 -5.24 1.25
N VAL A 36 -11.95 -3.96 0.90
CA VAL A 36 -12.05 -2.87 1.89
C VAL A 36 -13.16 -1.91 1.51
N ARG A 37 -13.75 -1.28 2.53
CA ARG A 37 -14.63 -0.12 2.38
C ARG A 37 -13.93 1.11 2.91
N ILE A 38 -13.87 2.14 2.08
CA ILE A 38 -13.42 3.50 2.42
C ILE A 38 -14.68 4.33 2.58
N SER A 39 -15.10 4.56 3.83
CA SER A 39 -16.26 5.43 4.13
C SER A 39 -15.80 6.88 4.13
N THR A 40 -16.44 7.69 3.30
CA THR A 40 -16.10 9.12 3.15
C THR A 40 -17.27 10.02 3.48
N SER A 41 -17.01 11.30 3.67
CA SER A 41 -18.07 12.32 3.84
C SER A 41 -18.95 12.50 2.59
N MET A 42 -18.60 11.85 1.47
CA MET A 42 -19.34 11.90 0.19
C MET A 42 -19.99 10.57 -0.20
N GLY A 43 -19.82 9.53 0.64
CA GLY A 43 -20.33 8.17 0.42
C GLY A 43 -19.23 7.12 0.54
N ASP A 44 -19.61 5.86 0.36
CA ASP A 44 -18.73 4.71 0.47
C ASP A 44 -18.07 4.34 -0.86
N ILE A 45 -16.81 3.92 -0.80
CA ILE A 45 -16.04 3.37 -1.91
C ILE A 45 -15.57 1.98 -1.49
N GLU A 46 -15.88 0.95 -2.26
CA GLU A 46 -15.37 -0.38 -2.03
C GLU A 46 -14.28 -0.73 -3.05
N ALA A 47 -13.22 -1.40 -2.59
CA ALA A 47 -12.12 -1.77 -3.42
C ALA A 47 -11.61 -3.18 -3.12
N GLU A 48 -11.17 -3.87 -4.14
CA GLU A 48 -10.37 -5.09 -4.04
C GLU A 48 -8.88 -4.75 -4.00
N LEU A 49 -8.15 -5.47 -3.14
CA LEU A 49 -6.70 -5.35 -2.97
C LEU A 49 -6.05 -6.67 -3.39
N TYR A 50 -5.02 -6.63 -4.20
CA TYR A 50 -4.41 -7.77 -4.87
C TYR A 50 -3.09 -8.16 -4.19
N ALA A 51 -3.17 -8.91 -3.08
CA ALA A 51 -2.01 -9.32 -2.29
C ALA A 51 -1.08 -10.30 -3.02
N ASP A 52 -1.58 -11.06 -3.98
CA ASP A 52 -0.79 -11.93 -4.85
C ASP A 52 0.13 -11.13 -5.80
N LYS A 53 -0.31 -9.92 -6.20
CA LYS A 53 0.37 -9.06 -7.17
C LYS A 53 1.26 -8.00 -6.53
N ALA A 54 0.86 -7.47 -5.36
CA ALA A 54 1.58 -6.45 -4.59
C ALA A 54 1.54 -6.75 -3.08
N PRO A 55 2.14 -7.86 -2.62
CA PRO A 55 1.96 -8.38 -1.27
C PRO A 55 2.41 -7.42 -0.16
N ARG A 56 3.58 -6.79 -0.30
CA ARG A 56 4.10 -5.83 0.69
C ARG A 56 3.23 -4.58 0.76
N THR A 57 2.80 -4.10 -0.40
CA THR A 57 1.95 -2.91 -0.51
C THR A 57 0.58 -3.16 0.12
N VAL A 58 -0.06 -4.28 -0.18
CA VAL A 58 -1.35 -4.64 0.43
C VAL A 58 -1.21 -4.88 1.92
N ALA A 59 -0.17 -5.61 2.38
CA ALA A 59 0.08 -5.82 3.80
C ALA A 59 0.27 -4.49 4.55
N ASN A 60 1.06 -3.57 3.99
CA ASN A 60 1.27 -2.23 4.54
C ASN A 60 -0.03 -1.43 4.64
N PHE A 61 -0.82 -1.40 3.56
CA PHE A 61 -2.11 -0.72 3.55
C PHE A 61 -3.06 -1.28 4.61
N LEU A 62 -3.16 -2.61 4.72
CA LEU A 62 -4.01 -3.28 5.71
C LEU A 62 -3.53 -3.07 7.15
N GLN A 63 -2.22 -2.90 7.40
CA GLN A 63 -1.71 -2.49 8.71
C GLN A 63 -2.25 -1.11 9.10
N TYR A 64 -2.20 -0.12 8.19
CA TYR A 64 -2.77 1.20 8.43
C TYR A 64 -4.29 1.15 8.63
N VAL A 65 -5.01 0.25 7.94
CA VAL A 65 -6.44 0.00 8.16
C VAL A 65 -6.68 -0.51 9.59
N ASN A 66 -5.94 -1.53 10.01
CA ASN A 66 -6.06 -2.13 11.35
C ASN A 66 -5.72 -1.13 12.47
N ASP A 67 -4.74 -0.26 12.24
CA ASP A 67 -4.34 0.81 13.17
C ASP A 67 -5.32 2.00 13.17
N LYS A 68 -6.38 1.98 12.34
CA LYS A 68 -7.30 3.10 12.14
C LYS A 68 -6.60 4.40 11.74
N HIS A 69 -5.46 4.29 11.08
CA HIS A 69 -4.67 5.43 10.66
C HIS A 69 -5.44 6.34 9.71
N TYR A 70 -6.25 5.75 8.82
CA TYR A 70 -7.01 6.50 7.82
C TYR A 70 -8.21 7.25 8.41
N ASP A 71 -8.67 6.88 9.62
CA ASP A 71 -9.82 7.52 10.26
C ASP A 71 -9.53 9.00 10.53
N GLY A 72 -10.41 9.86 10.01
CA GLY A 72 -10.29 11.30 10.11
C GLY A 72 -9.24 11.94 9.19
N THR A 73 -8.62 11.17 8.27
CA THR A 73 -7.78 11.75 7.21
C THR A 73 -8.62 12.36 6.10
N VAL A 74 -8.00 13.11 5.19
CA VAL A 74 -8.67 13.75 4.06
C VAL A 74 -8.09 13.35 2.73
N PHE A 75 -8.88 13.48 1.68
CA PHE A 75 -8.37 13.62 0.32
C PHE A 75 -7.81 15.02 0.17
N HIS A 76 -6.51 15.18 0.42
CA HIS A 76 -5.82 16.48 0.49
C HIS A 76 -5.38 17.00 -0.86
N ARG A 77 -5.38 16.17 -1.92
CA ARG A 77 -5.03 16.55 -3.28
C ARG A 77 -5.98 15.91 -4.27
N VAL A 78 -6.68 16.75 -5.02
CA VAL A 78 -7.67 16.34 -6.01
C VAL A 78 -7.40 17.07 -7.32
N ILE A 79 -7.08 16.32 -8.37
CA ILE A 79 -6.90 16.82 -9.72
C ILE A 79 -7.92 16.09 -10.61
N SER A 80 -8.92 16.82 -11.09
CA SER A 80 -10.11 16.28 -11.76
C SER A 80 -9.83 15.46 -13.03
N SER A 81 -8.73 15.71 -13.71
CA SER A 81 -8.28 15.00 -14.91
C SER A 81 -7.16 14.01 -14.64
N PHE A 82 -6.91 13.65 -13.36
CA PHE A 82 -5.75 12.84 -12.99
C PHE A 82 -6.08 11.82 -11.89
N MET A 83 -6.17 12.26 -10.62
CA MET A 83 -6.35 11.37 -9.48
C MET A 83 -6.93 12.10 -8.25
N VAL A 84 -7.38 11.33 -7.27
CA VAL A 84 -7.71 11.81 -5.93
C VAL A 84 -6.77 11.13 -4.93
N GLN A 85 -6.01 11.92 -4.14
CA GLN A 85 -4.96 11.43 -3.23
C GLN A 85 -5.32 11.75 -1.78
N GLY A 86 -5.17 10.77 -0.89
CA GLY A 86 -5.50 10.90 0.52
C GLY A 86 -4.68 9.98 1.44
N GLY A 87 -5.11 9.90 2.71
CA GLY A 87 -4.58 8.95 3.69
C GLY A 87 -3.33 9.40 4.45
N GLY A 88 -2.86 10.64 4.28
CA GLY A 88 -1.64 11.12 4.95
C GLY A 88 -1.84 12.31 5.89
N TYR A 89 -2.92 13.06 5.75
CA TYR A 89 -3.18 14.30 6.46
C TYR A 89 -4.55 14.27 7.11
N ASP A 90 -4.65 14.86 8.30
CA ASP A 90 -5.92 15.08 8.99
C ASP A 90 -6.70 16.29 8.40
N ALA A 91 -7.88 16.59 8.95
CA ALA A 91 -8.72 17.71 8.51
C ALA A 91 -8.11 19.11 8.75
N LYS A 92 -7.03 19.19 9.54
CA LYS A 92 -6.24 20.42 9.75
C LYS A 92 -5.01 20.45 8.84
N TYR A 93 -4.87 19.49 7.93
CA TYR A 93 -3.71 19.28 7.06
C TYR A 93 -2.40 19.03 7.83
N GLN A 94 -2.49 18.47 9.03
CA GLN A 94 -1.33 17.99 9.77
C GLN A 94 -1.02 16.56 9.29
N GLN A 95 0.23 16.31 8.94
CA GLN A 95 0.66 14.99 8.52
C GLN A 95 0.59 14.02 9.70
N LYS A 96 -0.09 12.88 9.53
CA LYS A 96 -0.12 11.82 10.55
C LYS A 96 1.20 11.06 10.55
N PRO A 97 1.70 10.63 11.72
CA PRO A 97 2.92 9.81 11.82
C PRO A 97 2.78 8.54 10.98
N THR A 98 3.86 8.15 10.30
CA THR A 98 3.88 6.97 9.45
C THR A 98 4.84 5.91 9.99
N ARG A 99 4.64 4.66 9.60
CA ARG A 99 5.60 3.56 9.73
C ARG A 99 6.76 3.78 8.77
N ALA A 100 7.80 2.95 8.87
CA ALA A 100 8.87 2.93 7.89
C ALA A 100 8.31 2.71 6.47
N PRO A 101 8.91 3.33 5.46
CA PRO A 101 8.49 3.15 4.07
C PRO A 101 8.73 1.71 3.60
N ILE A 102 8.03 1.35 2.52
CA ILE A 102 8.10 0.01 1.94
C ILE A 102 8.85 0.00 0.61
N GLU A 103 9.43 -1.15 0.30
CA GLU A 103 10.03 -1.39 -1.01
C GLU A 103 8.98 -1.34 -2.12
N HIS A 104 9.34 -0.75 -3.25
CA HIS A 104 8.48 -0.56 -4.40
C HIS A 104 8.20 -1.89 -5.13
N GLU A 105 6.93 -2.17 -5.41
CA GLU A 105 6.50 -3.40 -6.09
C GLU A 105 5.89 -3.14 -7.49
N GLY A 106 6.01 -1.93 -8.03
CA GLY A 106 5.32 -1.53 -9.26
C GLY A 106 5.64 -2.41 -10.47
N ARG A 107 6.91 -2.80 -10.65
CA ARG A 107 7.29 -3.69 -11.75
C ARG A 107 6.68 -5.08 -11.62
N LYS A 108 6.62 -5.62 -10.39
CA LYS A 108 5.95 -6.89 -10.10
C LYS A 108 4.44 -6.78 -10.38
N ALA A 109 3.82 -5.72 -9.90
CA ALA A 109 2.39 -5.45 -10.13
C ALA A 109 2.08 -5.29 -11.62
N LEU A 110 2.91 -4.54 -12.37
CA LEU A 110 2.77 -4.38 -13.82
C LEU A 110 2.90 -5.71 -14.57
N ALA A 111 3.89 -6.52 -14.23
CA ALA A 111 4.10 -7.85 -14.82
C ALA A 111 2.90 -8.79 -14.55
N ALA A 112 2.21 -8.59 -13.41
CA ALA A 112 0.97 -9.28 -13.07
C ALA A 112 -0.30 -8.62 -13.67
N GLY A 113 -0.14 -7.65 -14.59
CA GLY A 113 -1.23 -7.01 -15.33
C GLY A 113 -1.88 -5.81 -14.65
N LEU A 114 -1.35 -5.31 -13.51
CA LEU A 114 -1.88 -4.11 -12.86
C LEU A 114 -1.30 -2.85 -13.52
N LYS A 115 -2.17 -1.98 -14.00
CA LYS A 115 -1.84 -0.70 -14.64
C LYS A 115 -2.57 0.44 -13.96
N ASN A 116 -2.04 1.64 -14.06
CA ASN A 116 -2.68 2.87 -13.58
C ASN A 116 -3.84 3.29 -14.49
N THR A 117 -4.92 2.51 -14.46
CA THR A 117 -6.16 2.78 -15.19
C THR A 117 -7.23 3.34 -14.26
N THR A 118 -8.30 3.88 -14.83
CA THR A 118 -9.44 4.43 -14.08
C THR A 118 -9.95 3.47 -13.01
N GLY A 119 -10.09 3.98 -11.79
CA GLY A 119 -10.55 3.24 -10.62
C GLY A 119 -9.48 2.41 -9.89
N THR A 120 -8.22 2.36 -10.37
CA THR A 120 -7.16 1.66 -9.65
C THR A 120 -6.61 2.48 -8.49
N LEU A 121 -6.24 1.77 -7.40
CA LEU A 121 -5.56 2.31 -6.24
C LEU A 121 -4.06 2.13 -6.41
N ALA A 122 -3.29 3.20 -6.21
CA ALA A 122 -1.83 3.15 -6.24
C ALA A 122 -1.23 3.89 -5.05
N MET A 123 -0.01 3.48 -4.63
CA MET A 123 0.70 4.14 -3.53
C MET A 123 1.32 5.44 -3.98
N ALA A 124 1.06 6.51 -3.23
CA ALA A 124 1.81 7.76 -3.38
C ALA A 124 3.22 7.60 -2.78
N ARG A 125 4.19 8.32 -3.36
CA ARG A 125 5.59 8.34 -2.96
C ARG A 125 6.26 9.67 -3.26
N THR A 126 7.44 9.88 -2.73
CA THR A 126 8.31 11.01 -3.09
C THR A 126 9.11 10.69 -4.37
N GLY A 127 10.15 11.46 -4.65
CA GLY A 127 11.11 11.15 -5.72
C GLY A 127 11.86 9.82 -5.52
N ASP A 128 12.02 9.38 -4.27
CA ASP A 128 12.55 8.05 -3.96
C ASP A 128 11.49 6.97 -4.21
N PRO A 129 11.74 5.98 -5.07
CA PRO A 129 10.81 4.88 -5.32
C PRO A 129 10.41 4.11 -4.07
N HIS A 130 11.30 3.96 -3.10
CA HIS A 130 11.13 3.19 -1.87
C HIS A 130 10.61 4.01 -0.69
N SER A 131 9.92 5.14 -0.96
CA SER A 131 9.42 6.07 0.06
C SER A 131 7.92 5.96 0.36
N ALA A 132 7.21 5.02 -0.25
CA ALA A 132 5.79 4.83 -0.01
C ALA A 132 5.51 4.42 1.44
N SER A 133 4.51 5.04 2.09
CA SER A 133 4.09 4.73 3.47
C SER A 133 2.57 4.57 3.58
N SER A 134 1.82 5.61 3.98
CA SER A 134 0.37 5.52 4.19
C SER A 134 -0.44 6.10 3.02
N GLN A 135 0.09 7.08 2.30
CA GLN A 135 -0.69 7.80 1.29
C GLN A 135 -0.96 6.94 0.05
N PHE A 136 -2.17 7.02 -0.44
CA PHE A 136 -2.61 6.39 -1.67
C PHE A 136 -3.38 7.36 -2.55
N PHE A 137 -3.56 6.99 -3.81
CA PHE A 137 -4.46 7.71 -4.71
C PHE A 137 -5.34 6.74 -5.50
N ILE A 138 -6.49 7.25 -5.95
CA ILE A 138 -7.38 6.56 -6.87
C ILE A 138 -7.29 7.28 -8.21
N ASN A 139 -6.97 6.55 -9.26
CA ASN A 139 -6.94 7.06 -10.62
C ASN A 139 -8.36 7.39 -11.09
N VAL A 140 -8.61 8.62 -11.55
CA VAL A 140 -9.93 9.03 -12.07
C VAL A 140 -10.02 9.01 -13.59
N VAL A 141 -8.88 8.80 -14.24
CA VAL A 141 -8.68 8.56 -15.69
C VAL A 141 -7.57 7.53 -15.86
N ASP A 142 -7.34 7.08 -17.08
CA ASP A 142 -6.20 6.22 -17.40
C ASP A 142 -4.91 7.04 -17.45
N ASN A 143 -3.95 6.65 -16.60
CA ASN A 143 -2.70 7.36 -16.37
C ASN A 143 -1.49 6.46 -16.73
N ALA A 144 -1.41 6.00 -17.97
CA ALA A 144 -0.36 5.07 -18.42
C ALA A 144 1.08 5.59 -18.17
N PHE A 145 1.28 6.91 -18.10
CA PHE A 145 2.57 7.52 -17.79
C PHE A 145 3.04 7.28 -16.34
N LEU A 146 2.14 6.82 -15.46
CA LEU A 146 2.47 6.40 -14.09
C LEU A 146 2.88 4.93 -14.00
N ASP A 147 2.73 4.16 -15.07
CA ASP A 147 3.16 2.76 -15.05
C ASP A 147 4.69 2.67 -15.02
N PRO A 148 5.23 1.66 -14.34
CA PRO A 148 6.65 1.36 -14.42
C PRO A 148 7.09 1.13 -15.87
N THR A 149 8.25 1.67 -16.23
CA THR A 149 8.81 1.44 -17.57
C THR A 149 9.37 0.02 -17.67
N PRO A 150 8.89 -0.81 -18.61
CA PRO A 150 9.48 -2.12 -18.86
C PRO A 150 10.95 -1.99 -19.29
N ILE A 151 11.80 -2.86 -18.74
CA ILE A 151 13.22 -2.90 -19.10
C ILE A 151 13.44 -4.17 -19.94
N PRO A 152 13.92 -4.05 -21.20
CA PRO A 152 14.17 -5.19 -22.05
C PRO A 152 15.21 -6.16 -21.44
N ASP A 153 15.22 -7.40 -21.91
CA ASP A 153 16.19 -8.40 -21.47
C ASP A 153 17.61 -8.06 -21.94
N GLY A 154 18.59 -8.66 -21.28
CA GLY A 154 20.02 -8.52 -21.56
C GLY A 154 20.77 -7.69 -20.51
N ASP A 155 22.08 -7.91 -20.43
CA ASP A 155 23.04 -7.10 -19.67
C ASP A 155 24.40 -7.15 -20.41
N PRO A 156 24.76 -6.04 -21.11
CA PRO A 156 24.01 -4.78 -21.23
C PRO A 156 22.70 -4.94 -22.03
N VAL A 157 21.72 -4.06 -21.75
CA VAL A 157 20.52 -3.92 -22.57
C VAL A 157 20.91 -3.28 -23.91
N ALA A 158 20.74 -4.00 -24.99
CA ALA A 158 21.24 -3.60 -26.30
C ALA A 158 20.60 -2.29 -26.80
N LYS A 159 19.28 -2.15 -26.56
CA LYS A 159 18.53 -0.94 -26.93
C LYS A 159 17.44 -0.67 -25.89
N PHE A 160 17.38 0.58 -25.40
CA PHE A 160 16.35 1.05 -24.48
C PHE A 160 15.82 2.41 -24.94
N GLU A 161 14.51 2.54 -25.06
CA GLU A 161 13.88 3.80 -25.44
C GLU A 161 13.08 4.36 -24.26
N TYR A 162 13.34 5.63 -23.92
CA TYR A 162 12.63 6.33 -22.85
C TYR A 162 12.43 7.80 -23.20
N GLN A 163 11.19 8.28 -23.14
CA GLN A 163 10.82 9.66 -23.46
C GLN A 163 11.35 10.16 -24.82
N GLY A 164 11.27 9.31 -25.84
CA GLY A 164 11.71 9.62 -27.20
C GLY A 164 13.23 9.61 -27.40
N ARG A 165 14.00 9.19 -26.38
CA ARG A 165 15.46 9.02 -26.48
C ARG A 165 15.81 7.55 -26.56
N VAL A 166 16.75 7.22 -27.43
CA VAL A 166 17.31 5.87 -27.56
C VAL A 166 18.63 5.80 -26.82
N TYR A 167 18.78 4.76 -26.00
CA TYR A 167 20.00 4.44 -25.27
C TYR A 167 20.45 3.05 -25.73
N GLU A 168 21.74 2.89 -25.99
CA GLU A 168 22.30 1.64 -26.49
C GLU A 168 23.34 1.09 -25.51
N ASN A 169 23.41 -0.22 -25.41
CA ASN A 169 24.38 -0.95 -24.56
C ASN A 169 24.45 -0.45 -23.11
N VAL A 170 23.28 -0.19 -22.51
CA VAL A 170 23.20 0.31 -21.14
C VAL A 170 23.27 -0.84 -20.16
N ALA A 171 24.13 -0.76 -19.16
CA ALA A 171 24.16 -1.76 -18.09
C ALA A 171 22.78 -1.87 -17.42
N ARG A 172 22.26 -3.11 -17.33
CA ARG A 172 20.91 -3.35 -16.78
C ARG A 172 20.75 -2.79 -15.37
N SER A 173 21.81 -2.83 -14.56
CA SER A 173 21.84 -2.26 -13.21
C SER A 173 21.54 -0.77 -13.18
N GLN A 174 21.95 0.01 -14.18
CA GLN A 174 21.64 1.43 -14.28
C GLN A 174 20.15 1.66 -14.54
N LEU A 175 19.53 0.85 -15.40
CA LEU A 175 18.10 0.95 -15.71
C LEU A 175 17.23 0.52 -14.54
N VAL A 176 17.55 -0.63 -13.90
CA VAL A 176 16.73 -1.16 -12.79
C VAL A 176 16.75 -0.24 -11.56
N ASN A 177 17.82 0.54 -11.38
CA ASN A 177 17.97 1.47 -10.26
C ASN A 177 17.60 2.94 -10.61
N ALA A 178 17.22 3.23 -11.86
CA ALA A 178 16.85 4.57 -12.29
C ALA A 178 15.47 4.98 -11.70
N PRO A 179 15.39 5.98 -10.79
CA PRO A 179 14.16 6.30 -10.07
C PRO A 179 12.97 6.66 -10.98
N GLN A 180 13.25 7.29 -12.12
CA GLN A 180 12.24 7.70 -13.11
C GLN A 180 11.56 6.53 -13.82
N LEU A 181 12.15 5.31 -13.78
CA LEU A 181 11.60 4.13 -14.43
C LEU A 181 10.71 3.26 -13.53
N PHE A 182 10.59 3.62 -12.26
CA PHE A 182 9.82 2.83 -11.29
C PHE A 182 8.30 3.00 -11.42
N GLY A 183 7.82 4.17 -11.84
CA GLY A 183 6.38 4.46 -11.85
C GLY A 183 5.74 4.41 -10.45
N TYR A 184 4.49 3.94 -10.37
CA TYR A 184 3.73 3.82 -9.13
C TYR A 184 3.15 2.41 -8.99
N THR A 185 3.14 1.89 -7.76
CA THR A 185 2.64 0.54 -7.48
C THR A 185 1.12 0.55 -7.40
N VAL A 186 0.45 0.01 -8.40
CA VAL A 186 -0.97 -0.33 -8.32
C VAL A 186 -1.14 -1.56 -7.43
N PHE A 187 -2.09 -1.51 -6.48
CA PHE A 187 -2.30 -2.60 -5.53
C PHE A 187 -3.77 -2.97 -5.32
N GLY A 188 -4.70 -2.23 -5.94
CA GLY A 188 -6.14 -2.48 -5.82
C GLY A 188 -6.95 -1.79 -6.89
N LYS A 189 -8.26 -2.04 -6.86
CA LYS A 189 -9.23 -1.42 -7.78
C LYS A 189 -10.57 -1.22 -7.09
N VAL A 190 -11.20 -0.08 -7.36
CA VAL A 190 -12.57 0.22 -6.94
C VAL A 190 -13.53 -0.75 -7.63
N THR A 191 -14.38 -1.40 -6.85
CA THR A 191 -15.42 -2.33 -7.31
C THR A 191 -16.83 -1.76 -7.14
N SER A 192 -17.00 -0.80 -6.21
CA SER A 192 -18.26 -0.07 -5.99
C SER A 192 -17.96 1.36 -5.53
N GLY A 193 -18.85 2.32 -5.80
CA GLY A 193 -18.68 3.72 -5.38
C GLY A 193 -17.82 4.56 -6.34
N MET A 194 -17.66 4.18 -7.61
CA MET A 194 -17.01 5.05 -8.60
C MET A 194 -17.76 6.37 -8.81
N ASP A 195 -19.06 6.43 -8.60
CA ASP A 195 -19.84 7.67 -8.58
C ASP A 195 -19.42 8.60 -7.44
N VAL A 196 -19.05 8.03 -6.26
CA VAL A 196 -18.48 8.78 -5.13
C VAL A 196 -17.11 9.33 -5.52
N VAL A 197 -16.25 8.53 -6.15
CA VAL A 197 -14.96 9.00 -6.68
C VAL A 197 -15.16 10.14 -7.68
N GLN A 198 -16.17 10.05 -8.55
CA GLN A 198 -16.52 11.11 -9.50
C GLN A 198 -17.02 12.40 -8.79
N LYS A 199 -17.78 12.26 -7.71
CA LYS A 199 -18.17 13.42 -6.88
C LYS A 199 -16.93 14.07 -6.24
N ILE A 200 -16.01 13.29 -5.68
CA ILE A 200 -14.78 13.79 -5.08
C ILE A 200 -13.94 14.56 -6.12
N ARG A 201 -13.68 13.96 -7.29
CA ARG A 201 -12.86 14.61 -8.34
C ARG A 201 -13.47 15.93 -8.85
N SER A 202 -14.78 16.09 -8.72
CA SER A 202 -15.51 17.28 -9.20
C SER A 202 -15.60 18.39 -8.15
N THR A 203 -15.03 18.19 -6.95
CA THR A 203 -15.01 19.22 -5.92
C THR A 203 -14.16 20.42 -6.34
N PRO A 204 -14.60 21.66 -6.07
CA PRO A 204 -13.78 22.84 -6.28
C PRO A 204 -12.51 22.76 -5.43
N THR A 205 -11.35 23.02 -6.06
CA THR A 205 -10.05 22.98 -5.39
C THR A 205 -9.37 24.35 -5.35
N GLY A 206 -8.36 24.50 -4.52
CA GLY A 206 -7.55 25.69 -4.36
C GLY A 206 -6.39 25.45 -3.41
N ALA A 207 -5.78 26.51 -2.89
CA ALA A 207 -4.80 26.40 -1.82
C ALA A 207 -5.47 25.97 -0.50
N GLY A 208 -4.74 25.19 0.32
CA GLY A 208 -5.21 24.75 1.62
C GLY A 208 -4.10 24.13 2.48
N GLY A 209 -4.05 24.47 3.78
CA GLY A 209 -2.95 24.05 4.65
C GLY A 209 -1.58 24.42 4.06
N PRO A 210 -0.62 23.47 3.98
CA PRO A 210 0.69 23.71 3.41
C PRO A 210 0.72 23.62 1.87
N PHE A 211 -0.42 23.35 1.21
CA PHE A 211 -0.47 23.09 -0.22
C PHE A 211 -0.91 24.33 -1.00
N PRO A 212 -0.19 24.73 -2.07
CA PRO A 212 -0.50 25.92 -2.85
C PRO A 212 -1.70 25.74 -3.80
N SER A 213 -2.10 24.48 -4.10
CA SER A 213 -3.19 24.15 -5.04
C SER A 213 -3.78 22.78 -4.76
N ASP A 214 -4.81 22.43 -5.53
CA ASP A 214 -5.41 21.10 -5.64
C ASP A 214 -6.08 20.56 -4.35
N VAL A 215 -6.22 21.38 -3.32
CA VAL A 215 -6.90 21.00 -2.08
C VAL A 215 -8.40 21.26 -2.24
N PRO A 216 -9.28 20.28 -1.95
CA PRO A 216 -10.72 20.53 -1.91
C PRO A 216 -11.07 21.69 -0.98
N LYS A 217 -11.80 22.69 -1.48
CA LYS A 217 -12.24 23.85 -0.66
C LYS A 217 -13.12 23.44 0.51
N THR A 218 -13.92 22.38 0.33
CA THR A 218 -14.61 21.69 1.42
C THR A 218 -13.88 20.38 1.65
N PRO A 219 -13.30 20.14 2.84
CA PRO A 219 -12.55 18.92 3.11
C PRO A 219 -13.38 17.66 2.85
N VAL A 220 -12.84 16.73 2.08
CA VAL A 220 -13.42 15.41 1.87
C VAL A 220 -12.76 14.44 2.84
N LEU A 221 -13.51 14.08 3.89
CA LEU A 221 -13.03 13.23 4.98
C LEU A 221 -13.07 11.75 4.56
N ILE A 222 -12.04 11.01 4.91
CA ILE A 222 -12.05 9.56 5.06
C ILE A 222 -12.46 9.30 6.51
N GLN A 223 -13.71 8.90 6.70
CA GLN A 223 -14.28 8.67 8.03
C GLN A 223 -13.72 7.39 8.64
N SER A 224 -13.58 6.34 7.82
CA SER A 224 -12.93 5.09 8.20
C SER A 224 -12.52 4.28 6.97
N VAL A 225 -11.57 3.36 7.16
CA VAL A 225 -11.31 2.29 6.21
C VAL A 225 -11.42 0.95 6.94
N THR A 226 -12.24 0.04 6.43
CA THR A 226 -12.51 -1.24 7.08
C THR A 226 -12.35 -2.41 6.12
N LEU A 227 -11.81 -3.53 6.63
CA LEU A 227 -11.77 -4.80 5.90
C LEU A 227 -13.18 -5.39 5.83
N LEU A 228 -13.62 -5.76 4.64
CA LEU A 228 -14.87 -6.47 4.42
C LEU A 228 -14.63 -7.98 4.55
N LYS A 229 -15.60 -8.67 5.15
CA LYS A 229 -15.59 -10.14 5.31
C LYS A 229 -16.05 -10.84 4.05
#